data_fc57bdca7b4ed8375ce7f253fa28f394
#
_entry.id   fc57bdca7b4ed8375ce7f253fa28f394
#
_cell.length_a   1.000
_cell.length_b   1.000
_cell.length_c   1.000
_cell.angle_alpha   90.00
_cell.angle_beta   90.00
_cell.angle_gamma   90.00
#
_symmetry.space_group_name_H-M   'P 1'
#
loop_
_entity.id
_entity.type
_entity.pdbx_description
1 polymer ?
#
loop_
_entity_poly.entity_id
_entity_poly.type
_entity_poly.pdbx_seq_one_letter_code
_entity_poly.pdbx_strand_id
1 'polypeptide(L)'
;MTKRKEEQFFSSFKVLAEEGYLKVTGVPGTKKGEDAGEDNENQDEDLFSLVQKLQKGMQLNVQGFQIKEGETSPPKRYNSGSIILAMENAGQLIEDEELRAQIKGSGIGTSATRAEILKKLIHIKYLALNKKTQIITPTLLGEMVFDVVGHSIRSLLNPELTASWEKGLNYVAEGEITPEEYMMKLERFVQNHTNGVLGLNNQYQLRACYDRAAGFYQKPKMTAKKDVHFKQRHGKPD
;
A
#
# COMPACT_ATOMS: atom_id res chain seq x y z
N MET A 1 19.57 -34.68 -12.01
CA MET A 1 20.21 -34.05 -10.84
C MET A 1 19.39 -32.82 -10.44
N THR A 2 18.53 -32.97 -9.45
CA THR A 2 17.71 -31.88 -8.92
C THR A 2 18.59 -31.02 -8.03
N LYS A 3 18.92 -29.80 -8.46
CA LYS A 3 19.58 -28.81 -7.58
C LYS A 3 18.58 -28.47 -6.47
N ARG A 4 18.89 -28.91 -5.25
CA ARG A 4 18.24 -28.37 -4.06
C ARG A 4 18.56 -26.87 -4.01
N LYS A 5 17.53 -26.02 -3.96
CA LYS A 5 17.71 -24.61 -3.65
C LYS A 5 18.32 -24.55 -2.26
N GLU A 6 19.50 -23.96 -2.14
CA GLU A 6 20.07 -23.66 -0.83
C GLU A 6 19.16 -22.65 -0.15
N GLU A 7 18.59 -23.03 0.97
CA GLU A 7 17.78 -22.11 1.78
C GLU A 7 18.75 -21.15 2.48
N GLN A 8 18.43 -19.85 2.38
CA GLN A 8 19.22 -18.81 3.01
C GLN A 8 18.49 -18.30 4.25
N PHE A 9 19.18 -18.30 5.37
CA PHE A 9 18.70 -17.71 6.61
C PHE A 9 19.38 -16.37 6.82
N PHE A 10 18.60 -15.35 7.18
CA PHE A 10 19.15 -14.04 7.50
C PHE A 10 18.50 -13.49 8.76
N SER A 11 19.25 -12.72 9.50
CA SER A 11 18.81 -12.01 10.70
C SER A 11 19.24 -10.56 10.59
N SER A 12 18.39 -9.65 11.00
CA SER A 12 18.70 -8.22 11.09
C SER A 12 18.32 -7.71 12.48
N PHE A 13 19.18 -6.88 13.04
CA PHE A 13 18.93 -6.21 14.31
C PHE A 13 19.48 -4.79 14.25
N LYS A 14 18.95 -3.92 15.10
CA LYS A 14 19.39 -2.54 15.23
C LYS A 14 19.98 -2.36 16.61
N VAL A 15 21.16 -1.78 16.67
CA VAL A 15 21.83 -1.45 17.94
C VAL A 15 22.07 0.05 17.97
N LEU A 16 21.85 0.66 19.13
CA LEU A 16 22.16 2.05 19.38
C LEU A 16 23.69 2.16 19.60
N ALA A 17 24.43 2.63 18.58
CA ALA A 17 25.88 2.80 18.68
C ALA A 17 26.24 4.11 19.42
N GLU A 18 25.51 5.19 19.13
CA GLU A 18 25.69 6.49 19.78
C GLU A 18 24.33 7.13 20.03
N GLU A 19 24.10 7.63 21.22
CA GLU A 19 22.81 8.24 21.59
C GLU A 19 22.48 9.52 20.80
N GLY A 20 23.50 10.31 20.42
CA GLY A 20 23.32 11.54 19.66
C GLY A 20 22.19 12.42 20.23
N TYR A 21 21.26 12.87 19.38
CA TYR A 21 20.10 13.67 19.80
C TYR A 21 19.09 12.90 20.67
N LEU A 22 19.10 11.57 20.64
CA LEU A 22 18.21 10.73 21.46
C LEU A 22 18.47 10.90 22.95
N LYS A 23 19.65 11.38 23.33
CA LYS A 23 19.99 11.75 24.70
C LYS A 23 19.05 12.84 25.25
N VAL A 24 18.55 13.71 24.37
CA VAL A 24 17.64 14.82 24.72
C VAL A 24 16.18 14.44 24.51
N THR A 25 15.88 13.71 23.41
CA THR A 25 14.50 13.40 23.00
C THR A 25 13.97 12.07 23.52
N GLY A 26 14.84 11.19 24.01
CA GLY A 26 14.53 9.81 24.35
C GLY A 26 14.39 8.93 23.09
N VAL A 27 14.46 7.61 23.27
CA VAL A 27 14.29 6.65 22.19
C VAL A 27 12.81 6.52 21.83
N PRO A 28 12.39 6.79 20.58
CA PRO A 28 11.00 6.62 20.18
C PRO A 28 10.57 5.14 20.30
N GLY A 29 9.59 4.87 21.14
CA GLY A 29 9.02 3.52 21.29
C GLY A 29 9.24 2.88 22.66
N THR A 30 10.13 3.36 23.50
CA THR A 30 10.18 3.01 24.92
C THR A 30 9.09 3.79 25.67
N LYS A 31 7.85 3.30 25.60
CA LYS A 31 6.87 3.67 26.62
C LYS A 31 7.40 3.10 27.92
N LYS A 32 7.71 3.97 28.88
CA LYS A 32 7.82 3.58 30.28
C LYS A 32 6.46 3.00 30.72
N GLY A 33 6.27 1.72 30.46
CA GLY A 33 5.32 0.89 31.18
C GLY A 33 6.11 0.27 32.31
N GLU A 34 5.63 0.40 33.51
CA GLU A 34 6.22 0.00 34.79
C GLU A 34 6.43 -1.52 34.95
N ASP A 35 6.63 -2.27 33.87
CA ASP A 35 6.79 -3.75 33.91
C ASP A 35 7.70 -4.33 32.82
N ALA A 36 8.76 -3.61 32.41
CA ALA A 36 9.83 -4.16 31.60
C ALA A 36 11.02 -4.42 32.53
N GLY A 37 11.11 -5.68 33.01
CA GLY A 37 12.19 -6.11 33.87
C GLY A 37 13.57 -5.86 33.25
N GLU A 38 14.53 -5.60 34.12
CA GLU A 38 15.96 -5.33 33.88
C GLU A 38 16.69 -6.42 33.06
N ASP A 39 16.00 -7.52 32.70
CA ASP A 39 16.59 -8.67 31.98
C ASP A 39 16.75 -8.47 30.46
N ASN A 40 16.11 -7.46 29.85
CA ASN A 40 16.17 -7.28 28.40
C ASN A 40 17.39 -6.45 27.93
N GLU A 41 17.87 -5.49 28.71
CA GLU A 41 19.02 -4.65 28.32
C GLU A 41 20.33 -5.46 28.32
N ASN A 42 20.51 -6.37 29.27
CA ASN A 42 21.69 -7.21 29.34
C ASN A 42 21.76 -8.25 28.20
N GLN A 43 20.61 -8.75 27.71
CA GLN A 43 20.60 -9.72 26.60
C GLN A 43 20.96 -9.07 25.26
N ASP A 44 20.62 -7.81 25.04
CA ASP A 44 20.93 -7.10 23.80
C ASP A 44 22.42 -6.71 23.73
N GLU A 45 23.08 -6.37 24.84
CA GLU A 45 24.52 -6.10 24.90
C GLU A 45 25.35 -7.35 24.70
N ASP A 46 24.94 -8.47 25.28
CA ASP A 46 25.58 -9.77 25.09
C ASP A 46 25.45 -10.24 23.64
N LEU A 47 24.28 -10.09 23.04
CA LEU A 47 24.04 -10.42 21.63
C LEU A 47 24.91 -9.55 20.69
N PHE A 48 25.02 -8.25 20.98
CA PHE A 48 25.83 -7.32 20.20
C PHE A 48 27.33 -7.71 20.26
N SER A 49 27.84 -7.98 21.44
CA SER A 49 29.23 -8.40 21.62
C SER A 49 29.56 -9.72 20.92
N LEU A 50 28.59 -10.62 20.84
CA LEU A 50 28.69 -11.90 20.14
C LEU A 50 28.68 -11.70 18.63
N VAL A 51 27.80 -10.83 18.13
CA VAL A 51 27.71 -10.55 16.70
C VAL A 51 28.93 -9.80 16.17
N GLN A 52 29.52 -8.91 16.93
CA GLN A 52 30.80 -8.24 16.55
C GLN A 52 31.94 -9.20 16.31
N LYS A 53 31.92 -10.38 16.93
CA LYS A 53 32.94 -11.42 16.77
C LYS A 53 32.71 -12.31 15.56
N LEU A 54 31.52 -12.22 14.89
CA LEU A 54 31.20 -13.04 13.73
C LEU A 54 31.96 -12.54 12.49
N GLN A 55 32.62 -13.48 11.80
CA GLN A 55 33.34 -13.22 10.55
C GLN A 55 32.73 -14.04 9.42
N LYS A 56 32.86 -13.55 8.18
CA LYS A 56 32.40 -14.26 6.99
C LYS A 56 33.09 -15.64 6.89
N GLY A 57 32.30 -16.70 6.83
CA GLY A 57 32.79 -18.09 6.76
C GLY A 57 32.92 -18.78 8.11
N MET A 58 32.63 -18.11 9.22
CA MET A 58 32.62 -18.73 10.55
C MET A 58 31.50 -19.77 10.64
N GLN A 59 31.78 -20.93 11.21
CA GLN A 59 30.78 -21.97 11.45
C GLN A 59 30.11 -21.74 12.80
N LEU A 60 28.81 -21.76 12.81
CA LEU A 60 27.98 -21.63 14.01
C LEU A 60 27.26 -22.96 14.28
N ASN A 61 27.28 -23.40 15.54
CA ASN A 61 26.54 -24.59 15.96
C ASN A 61 25.07 -24.24 16.13
N VAL A 62 24.22 -24.89 15.34
CA VAL A 62 22.76 -24.76 15.46
C VAL A 62 22.29 -25.66 16.61
N GLN A 63 21.78 -25.10 17.67
CA GLN A 63 21.27 -25.84 18.84
C GLN A 63 19.86 -26.41 18.63
N GLY A 64 19.08 -25.83 17.72
CA GLY A 64 17.74 -26.30 17.42
C GLY A 64 16.99 -25.37 16.46
N PHE A 65 15.85 -25.82 16.02
CA PHE A 65 14.90 -25.05 15.22
C PHE A 65 13.56 -24.99 15.94
N GLN A 66 12.96 -23.82 15.96
CA GLN A 66 11.63 -23.61 16.49
C GLN A 66 10.72 -23.10 15.38
N ILE A 67 9.60 -23.75 15.15
CA ILE A 67 8.55 -23.27 14.26
C ILE A 67 7.70 -22.29 15.05
N LYS A 68 7.68 -21.03 14.61
CA LYS A 68 6.79 -20.01 15.17
C LYS A 68 5.62 -19.82 14.21
N GLU A 69 4.45 -20.26 14.64
CA GLU A 69 3.21 -19.99 13.92
C GLU A 69 2.79 -18.53 14.10
N GLY A 70 2.26 -17.96 13.04
CA GLY A 70 1.78 -16.57 13.04
C GLY A 70 0.86 -16.29 11.87
N GLU A 71 0.05 -15.27 12.00
CA GLU A 71 -0.83 -14.82 10.94
C GLU A 71 -0.24 -13.57 10.26
N THR A 72 -0.32 -13.51 8.94
CA THR A 72 0.03 -12.29 8.20
C THR A 72 -1.08 -11.27 8.37
N SER A 73 -0.69 -10.02 8.56
CA SER A 73 -1.64 -8.91 8.56
C SER A 73 -1.71 -8.25 7.17
N PRO A 74 -2.87 -7.73 6.77
CA PRO A 74 -2.97 -6.99 5.52
C PRO A 74 -2.10 -5.72 5.56
N PRO A 75 -1.67 -5.21 4.39
CA PRO A 75 -0.92 -3.97 4.32
C PRO A 75 -1.68 -2.82 4.99
N LYS A 76 -0.94 -1.93 5.65
CA LYS A 76 -1.53 -0.73 6.26
C LYS A 76 -2.17 0.15 5.18
N ARG A 77 -3.34 0.71 5.48
CA ARG A 77 -3.98 1.68 4.59
C ARG A 77 -3.11 2.94 4.45
N TYR A 78 -3.19 3.57 3.29
CA TYR A 78 -2.48 4.82 3.05
C TYR A 78 -3.03 5.95 3.91
N ASN A 79 -2.14 6.79 4.39
CA ASN A 79 -2.45 8.12 4.87
C ASN A 79 -1.99 9.18 3.85
N SER A 80 -2.26 10.46 4.12
CA SER A 80 -1.92 11.55 3.19
C SER A 80 -0.44 11.60 2.81
N GLY A 81 0.46 11.30 3.73
CA GLY A 81 1.91 11.28 3.46
C GLY A 81 2.34 10.03 2.70
N SER A 82 1.91 8.84 3.16
CA SER A 82 2.33 7.58 2.56
C SER A 82 1.79 7.39 1.13
N ILE A 83 0.62 7.95 0.78
CA ILE A 83 0.10 7.89 -0.59
C ILE A 83 0.89 8.81 -1.54
N ILE A 84 1.35 9.96 -1.07
CA ILE A 84 2.23 10.85 -1.85
C ILE A 84 3.56 10.15 -2.15
N LEU A 85 4.16 9.47 -1.15
CA LEU A 85 5.35 8.67 -1.35
C LEU A 85 5.11 7.48 -2.31
N ALA A 86 3.95 6.84 -2.23
CA ALA A 86 3.59 5.78 -3.17
C ALA A 86 3.44 6.31 -4.60
N MET A 87 2.87 7.50 -4.79
CA MET A 87 2.80 8.15 -6.11
C MET A 87 4.20 8.50 -6.64
N GLU A 88 5.10 8.95 -5.77
CA GLU A 88 6.49 9.24 -6.14
C GLU A 88 7.26 7.99 -6.54
N ASN A 89 7.02 6.89 -5.83
CA ASN A 89 7.68 5.62 -6.07
C ASN A 89 6.86 4.66 -6.95
N ALA A 90 5.90 5.17 -7.73
CA ALA A 90 5.00 4.33 -8.54
C ALA A 90 5.75 3.44 -9.53
N GLY A 91 6.94 3.85 -9.99
CA GLY A 91 7.80 3.04 -10.84
C GLY A 91 8.26 1.71 -10.22
N GLN A 92 8.24 1.58 -8.88
CA GLN A 92 8.59 0.29 -8.24
C GLN A 92 7.60 -0.83 -8.54
N LEU A 93 6.40 -0.50 -9.01
CA LEU A 93 5.37 -1.47 -9.42
C LEU A 93 5.55 -1.96 -10.86
N ILE A 94 6.49 -1.41 -11.61
CA ILE A 94 6.77 -1.77 -13.00
C ILE A 94 7.82 -2.87 -13.01
N GLU A 95 7.50 -3.99 -13.67
CA GLU A 95 8.43 -5.13 -13.80
C GLU A 95 9.53 -4.87 -14.82
N ASP A 96 9.20 -4.19 -15.92
CA ASP A 96 10.15 -3.82 -16.97
C ASP A 96 11.15 -2.78 -16.44
N GLU A 97 12.45 -3.12 -16.46
CA GLU A 97 13.52 -2.27 -15.90
C GLU A 97 13.70 -0.97 -16.68
N GLU A 98 13.51 -1.01 -18.01
CA GLU A 98 13.67 0.17 -18.88
C GLU A 98 12.54 1.17 -18.63
N LEU A 99 11.29 0.69 -18.60
CA LEU A 99 10.13 1.51 -18.27
C LEU A 99 10.17 2.00 -16.80
N ARG A 100 10.67 1.18 -15.90
CA ARG A 100 10.90 1.57 -14.50
C ARG A 100 11.91 2.71 -14.39
N ALA A 101 13.00 2.65 -15.15
CA ALA A 101 14.01 3.69 -15.16
C ALA A 101 13.43 5.03 -15.66
N GLN A 102 12.51 5.00 -16.61
CA GLN A 102 11.86 6.16 -17.19
C GLN A 102 10.99 6.93 -16.16
N ILE A 103 10.27 6.20 -15.28
CA ILE A 103 9.46 6.80 -14.21
C ILE A 103 10.27 7.02 -12.92
N LYS A 104 11.48 6.46 -12.81
CA LYS A 104 12.33 6.63 -11.64
C LYS A 104 12.71 8.10 -11.48
N GLY A 105 12.08 8.75 -10.50
CA GLY A 105 12.30 10.18 -10.21
C GLY A 105 11.15 11.11 -10.61
N SER A 106 10.26 10.74 -11.53
CA SER A 106 9.04 11.51 -11.82
C SER A 106 7.80 10.95 -11.11
N GLY A 107 7.61 9.63 -11.08
CA GLY A 107 6.44 8.99 -10.47
C GLY A 107 5.13 9.42 -11.13
N ILE A 108 4.03 9.32 -10.38
CA ILE A 108 2.71 9.82 -10.79
C ILE A 108 2.57 11.27 -10.32
N GLY A 109 2.43 12.19 -11.27
CA GLY A 109 2.38 13.63 -11.01
C GLY A 109 3.72 14.19 -10.51
N THR A 110 3.82 15.49 -10.46
CA THR A 110 4.98 16.20 -9.91
C THR A 110 4.82 16.42 -8.40
N SER A 111 5.88 16.80 -7.70
CA SER A 111 5.82 17.19 -6.28
C SER A 111 4.78 18.27 -6.00
N ALA A 112 4.61 19.22 -6.92
CA ALA A 112 3.64 20.31 -6.82
C ALA A 112 2.20 19.84 -7.04
N THR A 113 1.97 18.86 -7.93
CA THR A 113 0.62 18.45 -8.36
C THR A 113 0.03 17.30 -7.55
N ARG A 114 0.84 16.43 -6.90
CA ARG A 114 0.36 15.25 -6.17
C ARG A 114 -0.68 15.60 -5.10
N ALA A 115 -0.41 16.64 -4.31
CA ALA A 115 -1.35 17.10 -3.27
C ALA A 115 -2.68 17.59 -3.86
N GLU A 116 -2.64 18.32 -4.98
CA GLU A 116 -3.85 18.80 -5.67
C GLU A 116 -4.65 17.67 -6.30
N ILE A 117 -3.98 16.65 -6.86
CA ILE A 117 -4.64 15.42 -7.34
C ILE A 117 -5.44 14.76 -6.21
N LEU A 118 -4.82 14.57 -5.03
CA LEU A 118 -5.49 13.97 -3.88
C LEU A 118 -6.66 14.82 -3.38
N LYS A 119 -6.47 16.13 -3.26
CA LYS A 119 -7.56 17.07 -2.90
C LYS A 119 -8.73 16.94 -3.88
N LYS A 120 -8.45 16.92 -5.18
CA LYS A 120 -9.47 16.75 -6.21
C LYS A 120 -10.21 15.43 -6.06
N LEU A 121 -9.52 14.31 -5.88
CA LEU A 121 -10.14 12.98 -5.70
C LEU A 121 -11.02 12.92 -4.45
N ILE A 122 -10.63 13.58 -3.36
CA ILE A 122 -11.44 13.71 -2.14
C ILE A 122 -12.65 14.62 -2.38
N HIS A 123 -12.46 15.74 -3.08
CA HIS A 123 -13.54 16.69 -3.38
C HIS A 123 -14.64 16.07 -4.25
N ILE A 124 -14.27 15.34 -5.30
CA ILE A 124 -15.22 14.61 -6.17
C ILE A 124 -15.72 13.29 -5.55
N LYS A 125 -15.34 13.02 -4.30
CA LYS A 125 -15.77 11.87 -3.49
C LYS A 125 -15.38 10.50 -4.07
N TYR A 126 -14.28 10.41 -4.78
CA TYR A 126 -13.70 9.12 -5.13
C TYR A 126 -12.92 8.54 -3.96
N LEU A 127 -12.31 9.41 -3.15
CA LEU A 127 -11.63 9.06 -1.92
C LEU A 127 -12.29 9.73 -0.72
N ALA A 128 -12.21 9.09 0.43
CA ALA A 128 -12.58 9.64 1.73
C ALA A 128 -11.35 9.78 2.62
N LEU A 129 -11.23 10.90 3.31
CA LEU A 129 -10.17 11.17 4.28
C LEU A 129 -10.75 11.20 5.69
N ASN A 130 -10.26 10.34 6.56
CA ASN A 130 -10.55 10.44 7.98
C ASN A 130 -9.68 11.52 8.62
N LYS A 131 -10.30 12.62 9.08
CA LYS A 131 -9.59 13.78 9.63
C LYS A 131 -8.79 13.49 10.91
N LYS A 132 -9.21 12.49 11.71
CA LYS A 132 -8.51 12.14 12.96
C LYS A 132 -7.30 11.25 12.71
N THR A 133 -7.47 10.20 11.90
CA THR A 133 -6.42 9.21 11.65
C THR A 133 -5.60 9.53 10.40
N GLN A 134 -6.02 10.51 9.60
CA GLN A 134 -5.44 10.86 8.28
C GLN A 134 -5.44 9.68 7.27
N ILE A 135 -6.21 8.63 7.56
CA ILE A 135 -6.33 7.46 6.68
C ILE A 135 -7.22 7.81 5.50
N ILE A 136 -6.75 7.45 4.31
CA ILE A 136 -7.45 7.58 3.04
C ILE A 136 -8.04 6.21 2.66
N THR A 137 -9.30 6.20 2.28
CA THR A 137 -10.02 5.01 1.80
C THR A 137 -10.79 5.35 0.52
N PRO A 138 -11.00 4.39 -0.38
CA PRO A 138 -11.94 4.59 -1.47
C PRO A 138 -13.35 4.80 -0.91
N THR A 139 -14.20 5.44 -1.69
CA THR A 139 -15.65 5.46 -1.47
C THR A 139 -16.31 4.45 -2.42
N LEU A 140 -17.57 4.14 -2.22
CA LEU A 140 -18.32 3.30 -3.17
C LEU A 140 -18.26 3.88 -4.60
N LEU A 141 -18.40 5.20 -4.74
CA LEU A 141 -18.26 5.87 -6.04
C LEU A 141 -16.86 5.69 -6.63
N GLY A 142 -15.81 5.79 -5.80
CA GLY A 142 -14.43 5.57 -6.24
C GLY A 142 -14.19 4.14 -6.72
N GLU A 143 -14.72 3.14 -6.01
CA GLU A 143 -14.63 1.74 -6.44
C GLU A 143 -15.40 1.49 -7.73
N MET A 144 -16.59 2.07 -7.88
CA MET A 144 -17.36 1.98 -9.12
C MET A 144 -16.59 2.53 -10.32
N VAL A 145 -15.95 3.71 -10.16
CA VAL A 145 -15.15 4.31 -11.24
C VAL A 145 -13.95 3.41 -11.58
N PHE A 146 -13.28 2.86 -10.56
CA PHE A 146 -12.19 1.91 -10.76
C PHE A 146 -12.66 0.67 -11.55
N ASP A 147 -13.77 0.08 -11.17
CA ASP A 147 -14.35 -1.08 -11.84
C ASP A 147 -14.76 -0.77 -13.28
N VAL A 148 -15.39 0.40 -13.53
CA VAL A 148 -15.74 0.84 -14.88
C VAL A 148 -14.49 0.96 -15.75
N VAL A 149 -13.45 1.63 -15.27
CA VAL A 149 -12.19 1.77 -16.02
C VAL A 149 -11.53 0.40 -16.23
N GLY A 150 -11.51 -0.46 -15.18
CA GLY A 150 -10.92 -1.80 -15.26
C GLY A 150 -11.60 -2.73 -16.26
N HIS A 151 -12.91 -2.56 -16.49
CA HIS A 151 -13.69 -3.35 -17.44
C HIS A 151 -13.84 -2.69 -18.81
N SER A 152 -13.35 -1.47 -18.99
CA SER A 152 -13.40 -0.74 -20.27
C SER A 152 -12.01 -0.48 -20.83
N ILE A 153 -11.16 0.24 -20.14
CA ILE A 153 -9.81 0.61 -20.60
C ILE A 153 -8.80 0.27 -19.50
N ARG A 154 -8.60 -1.03 -19.25
CA ARG A 154 -7.76 -1.52 -18.16
C ARG A 154 -6.32 -0.97 -18.20
N SER A 155 -5.80 -0.67 -19.39
CA SER A 155 -4.47 -0.09 -19.56
C SER A 155 -4.28 1.24 -18.83
N LEU A 156 -5.36 2.04 -18.62
CA LEU A 156 -5.29 3.28 -17.86
C LEU A 156 -4.99 3.05 -16.36
N LEU A 157 -5.16 1.84 -15.84
CA LEU A 157 -4.82 1.48 -14.47
C LEU A 157 -3.40 0.91 -14.34
N ASN A 158 -2.65 0.80 -15.46
CA ASN A 158 -1.30 0.27 -15.47
C ASN A 158 -0.28 1.43 -15.54
N PRO A 159 0.64 1.56 -14.57
CA PRO A 159 1.69 2.59 -14.60
C PRO A 159 2.64 2.46 -15.79
N GLU A 160 2.79 1.27 -16.39
CA GLU A 160 3.60 1.05 -17.60
C GLU A 160 3.10 1.87 -18.79
N LEU A 161 1.78 2.08 -18.91
CA LEU A 161 1.23 2.93 -19.97
C LEU A 161 1.78 4.35 -19.85
N THR A 162 1.76 4.93 -18.65
CA THR A 162 2.33 6.27 -18.42
C THR A 162 3.82 6.29 -18.73
N ALA A 163 4.56 5.28 -18.26
CA ALA A 163 6.00 5.14 -18.54
C ALA A 163 6.30 5.10 -20.04
N SER A 164 5.51 4.35 -20.81
CA SER A 164 5.70 4.24 -22.27
C SER A 164 5.43 5.55 -23.00
N TRP A 165 4.45 6.33 -22.55
CA TRP A 165 4.20 7.67 -23.12
C TRP A 165 5.30 8.67 -22.77
N GLU A 166 5.79 8.66 -21.53
CA GLU A 166 6.94 9.49 -21.11
C GLU A 166 8.20 9.14 -21.90
N LYS A 167 8.46 7.84 -22.13
CA LYS A 167 9.54 7.38 -22.99
C LYS A 167 9.40 7.92 -24.43
N GLY A 168 8.17 7.89 -24.96
CA GLY A 168 7.87 8.46 -26.27
C GLY A 168 8.17 9.96 -26.36
N LEU A 169 7.88 10.73 -25.29
CA LEU A 169 8.23 12.15 -25.22
C LEU A 169 9.74 12.38 -25.20
N ASN A 170 10.51 11.51 -24.54
CA ASN A 170 11.97 11.59 -24.57
C ASN A 170 12.51 11.35 -25.97
N TYR A 171 11.96 10.37 -26.71
CA TYR A 171 12.34 10.14 -28.12
C TYR A 171 12.06 11.36 -29.02
N VAL A 172 10.95 12.09 -28.74
CA VAL A 172 10.71 13.38 -29.44
C VAL A 172 11.76 14.41 -29.08
N ALA A 173 12.13 14.52 -27.79
CA ALA A 173 13.13 15.49 -27.31
C ALA A 173 14.53 15.19 -27.86
N GLU A 174 14.86 13.91 -28.05
CA GLU A 174 16.12 13.42 -28.61
C GLU A 174 16.14 13.46 -30.15
N GLY A 175 14.98 13.72 -30.78
CA GLY A 175 14.86 13.77 -32.24
C GLY A 175 14.80 12.39 -32.92
N GLU A 176 14.58 11.32 -32.15
CA GLU A 176 14.44 9.95 -32.69
C GLU A 176 13.10 9.74 -33.39
N ILE A 177 12.04 10.40 -32.94
CA ILE A 177 10.72 10.44 -33.58
C ILE A 177 10.24 11.89 -33.70
N THR A 178 9.38 12.16 -34.67
CA THR A 178 8.81 13.49 -34.84
C THR A 178 7.63 13.73 -33.89
N PRO A 179 7.34 15.01 -33.54
CA PRO A 179 6.14 15.34 -32.77
C PRO A 179 4.85 14.85 -33.44
N GLU A 180 4.78 14.91 -34.75
CA GLU A 180 3.64 14.47 -35.56
C GLU A 180 3.44 12.95 -35.44
N GLU A 181 4.52 12.18 -35.47
CA GLU A 181 4.48 10.72 -35.30
C GLU A 181 3.99 10.37 -33.88
N TYR A 182 4.49 11.06 -32.86
CA TYR A 182 4.02 10.87 -31.49
C TYR A 182 2.53 11.18 -31.33
N MET A 183 2.06 12.32 -31.87
CA MET A 183 0.66 12.72 -31.84
C MET A 183 -0.23 11.74 -32.58
N MET A 184 0.18 11.25 -33.73
CA MET A 184 -0.57 10.24 -34.49
C MET A 184 -0.73 8.93 -33.69
N LYS A 185 0.30 8.49 -32.95
CA LYS A 185 0.22 7.33 -32.07
C LYS A 185 -0.78 7.58 -30.93
N LEU A 186 -0.74 8.77 -30.33
CA LEU A 186 -1.65 9.16 -29.24
C LEU A 186 -3.10 9.23 -29.73
N GLU A 187 -3.36 9.86 -30.87
CA GLU A 187 -4.70 9.95 -31.46
C GLU A 187 -5.26 8.56 -31.78
N ARG A 188 -4.44 7.69 -32.37
CA ARG A 188 -4.85 6.30 -32.63
C ARG A 188 -5.17 5.53 -31.36
N PHE A 189 -4.38 5.72 -30.29
CA PHE A 189 -4.65 5.15 -28.98
C PHE A 189 -6.01 5.59 -28.45
N VAL A 190 -6.29 6.90 -28.48
CA VAL A 190 -7.56 7.47 -28.02
C VAL A 190 -8.73 6.95 -28.86
N GLN A 191 -8.61 6.95 -30.18
CA GLN A 191 -9.66 6.46 -31.09
C GLN A 191 -9.99 4.99 -30.86
N ASN A 192 -8.95 4.13 -30.76
CA ASN A 192 -9.14 2.70 -30.56
C ASN A 192 -9.84 2.41 -29.24
N HIS A 193 -9.43 3.07 -28.16
CA HIS A 193 -10.03 2.87 -26.85
C HIS A 193 -11.46 3.43 -26.77
N THR A 194 -11.71 4.59 -27.38
CA THR A 194 -13.04 5.17 -27.45
C THR A 194 -14.00 4.25 -28.23
N ASN A 195 -13.58 3.78 -29.41
CA ASN A 195 -14.39 2.86 -30.20
C ASN A 195 -14.60 1.51 -29.48
N GLY A 196 -13.56 1.02 -28.78
CA GLY A 196 -13.67 -0.16 -27.94
C GLY A 196 -14.73 -0.03 -26.86
N VAL A 197 -14.74 1.11 -26.15
CA VAL A 197 -15.73 1.39 -25.08
C VAL A 197 -17.15 1.48 -25.65
N LEU A 198 -17.33 2.13 -26.81
CA LEU A 198 -18.64 2.23 -27.46
C LEU A 198 -19.23 0.87 -27.85
N GLY A 199 -18.37 -0.11 -28.14
CA GLY A 199 -18.78 -1.49 -28.47
C GLY A 199 -19.00 -2.40 -27.27
N LEU A 200 -18.74 -1.94 -26.02
CA LEU A 200 -18.87 -2.78 -24.83
C LEU A 200 -20.33 -3.06 -24.48
N ASN A 201 -20.59 -4.30 -24.10
CA ASN A 201 -21.85 -4.76 -23.53
C ASN A 201 -21.60 -5.47 -22.20
N ASN A 202 -21.07 -4.73 -21.21
CA ASN A 202 -20.60 -5.26 -19.92
C ASN A 202 -21.42 -4.75 -18.70
N GLN A 203 -22.62 -4.23 -18.94
CA GLN A 203 -23.46 -3.66 -17.87
C GLN A 203 -23.79 -4.68 -16.77
N TYR A 204 -23.99 -5.96 -17.13
CA TYR A 204 -24.26 -7.01 -16.17
C TYR A 204 -23.05 -7.25 -15.24
N GLN A 205 -21.85 -7.26 -15.79
CA GLN A 205 -20.60 -7.44 -15.02
C GLN A 205 -20.37 -6.25 -14.08
N LEU A 206 -20.57 -5.02 -14.58
CA LEU A 206 -20.45 -3.81 -13.79
C LEU A 206 -21.51 -3.77 -12.66
N ARG A 207 -22.73 -4.24 -12.92
CA ARG A 207 -23.75 -4.37 -11.89
C ARG A 207 -23.34 -5.34 -10.80
N ALA A 208 -22.79 -6.49 -11.15
CA ALA A 208 -22.29 -7.46 -10.18
C ALA A 208 -21.13 -6.91 -9.33
N CYS A 209 -20.22 -6.13 -9.94
CA CYS A 209 -19.15 -5.43 -9.22
C CYS A 209 -19.72 -4.43 -8.21
N TYR A 210 -20.69 -3.61 -8.66
CA TYR A 210 -21.37 -2.64 -7.79
C TYR A 210 -22.06 -3.31 -6.60
N ASP A 211 -22.85 -4.35 -6.84
CA ASP A 211 -23.61 -5.04 -5.78
C ASP A 211 -22.65 -5.65 -4.74
N ARG A 212 -21.51 -6.17 -5.18
CA ARG A 212 -20.45 -6.68 -4.30
C ARG A 212 -19.82 -5.56 -3.48
N ALA A 213 -19.39 -4.47 -4.12
CA ALA A 213 -18.79 -3.34 -3.45
C ALA A 213 -19.76 -2.68 -2.46
N ALA A 214 -21.02 -2.47 -2.86
CA ALA A 214 -22.04 -1.83 -2.04
C ALA A 214 -22.26 -2.55 -0.70
N GLY A 215 -22.09 -3.88 -0.67
CA GLY A 215 -22.19 -4.66 0.55
C GLY A 215 -21.21 -4.22 1.66
N PHE A 216 -20.01 -3.77 1.30
CA PHE A 216 -19.00 -3.29 2.26
C PHE A 216 -19.28 -1.88 2.79
N TYR A 217 -20.11 -1.09 2.09
CA TYR A 217 -20.46 0.28 2.48
C TYR A 217 -21.79 0.40 3.20
N GLN A 218 -22.55 -0.70 3.30
CA GLN A 218 -23.77 -0.73 4.10
C GLN A 218 -23.42 -0.65 5.59
N LYS A 219 -23.99 0.33 6.29
CA LYS A 219 -23.89 0.37 7.75
C LYS A 219 -24.56 -0.89 8.32
N PRO A 220 -23.94 -1.59 9.29
CA PRO A 220 -24.64 -2.69 9.96
C PRO A 220 -25.98 -2.15 10.49
N LYS A 221 -27.08 -2.79 10.12
CA LYS A 221 -28.39 -2.48 10.70
C LYS A 221 -28.25 -2.70 12.20
N MET A 222 -28.32 -1.63 12.98
CA MET A 222 -28.44 -1.75 14.45
C MET A 222 -29.71 -2.56 14.72
N THR A 223 -29.53 -3.83 15.04
CA THR A 223 -30.60 -4.62 15.63
C THR A 223 -30.95 -3.94 16.95
N ALA A 224 -32.14 -3.36 17.02
CA ALA A 224 -32.66 -2.78 18.26
C ALA A 224 -32.52 -3.85 19.34
N LYS A 225 -31.74 -3.58 20.39
CA LYS A 225 -31.74 -4.39 21.60
C LYS A 225 -33.20 -4.42 22.08
N LYS A 226 -33.83 -5.59 22.01
CA LYS A 226 -35.08 -5.83 22.72
C LYS A 226 -34.75 -5.70 24.22
N ASP A 227 -35.15 -4.61 24.82
CA ASP A 227 -35.13 -4.45 26.27
C ASP A 227 -36.03 -5.55 26.86
N VAL A 228 -35.40 -6.59 27.36
CA VAL A 228 -36.10 -7.61 28.18
C VAL A 228 -36.30 -6.96 29.54
N HIS A 229 -37.45 -6.32 29.70
CA HIS A 229 -37.93 -5.86 30.99
C HIS A 229 -38.23 -7.07 31.86
N PHE A 230 -37.29 -7.44 32.70
CA PHE A 230 -37.47 -8.45 33.75
C PHE A 230 -38.33 -7.80 34.88
N LYS A 231 -39.66 -8.06 34.82
CA LYS A 231 -40.57 -7.71 35.92
C LYS A 231 -40.25 -8.60 37.13
N GLN A 232 -39.54 -8.04 38.10
CA GLN A 232 -39.46 -8.64 39.46
C GLN A 232 -40.86 -8.60 40.08
N ARG A 233 -41.48 -9.79 40.23
CA ARG A 233 -42.65 -9.96 41.08
C ARG A 233 -42.17 -10.00 42.54
N HIS A 234 -42.43 -8.93 43.27
CA HIS A 234 -42.36 -8.96 44.73
C HIS A 234 -43.53 -9.79 45.25
N GLY A 235 -43.23 -10.99 45.74
CA GLY A 235 -44.15 -11.72 46.62
C GLY A 235 -44.12 -11.06 48.00
N LYS A 236 -45.30 -10.71 48.54
CA LYS A 236 -45.48 -10.40 49.94
C LYS A 236 -45.50 -11.70 50.74
N PRO A 237 -44.86 -11.77 51.89
CA PRO A 237 -45.13 -12.84 52.87
C PRO A 237 -46.34 -12.45 53.75
N ASP A 238 -47.23 -13.40 53.95
CA ASP A 238 -48.15 -13.43 55.06
C ASP A 238 -47.45 -13.94 56.33
#